data_201314092f35c5bd11ac421897a63e56
#
_entry.id   201314092f35c5bd11ac421897a63e56
#
_cell.length_a   1.000
_cell.length_b   1.000
_cell.length_c   1.000
_cell.angle_alpha   90.00
_cell.angle_beta   90.00
_cell.angle_gamma   90.00
#
_symmetry.space_group_name_H-M   'P 1'
#
loop_
_entity.id
_entity.type
_entity.pdbx_description
1 polymer ?
#
loop_
_entity_poly.entity_id
_entity_poly.type
_entity_poly.pdbx_seq_one_letter_code
_entity_poly.pdbx_strand_id
1 'polypeptide(L)'
;MPTTNTTGEQVLEAAVSGPDGANRLFICTGIANVKMSLGRNQEQITETWTFFVGPPLTHTQFHRAIGTASVSLQTMDILGAPAGFTVQVVSVEADWDDESERVEVRVEVLLSSSLTAINVDQLRYWVTILAQI
;
A
#
# COMPACT_ATOMS: atom_id res chain seq x y z
N MET A 1 -13.38 0.13 5.16
CA MET A 1 -12.00 0.44 4.73
C MET A 1 -12.05 1.35 3.54
N PRO A 2 -11.42 2.51 3.58
CA PRO A 2 -11.42 3.38 2.42
C PRO A 2 -10.60 2.80 1.28
N THR A 3 -11.14 2.91 0.07
CA THR A 3 -10.45 2.56 -1.17
C THR A 3 -9.83 3.81 -1.74
N THR A 4 -8.60 3.71 -2.21
CA THR A 4 -7.88 4.85 -2.77
C THR A 4 -7.38 4.57 -4.18
N ASN A 5 -7.07 5.65 -4.92
CA ASN A 5 -6.48 5.56 -6.25
C ASN A 5 -4.98 5.39 -6.16
N THR A 6 -4.41 4.86 -7.22
CA THR A 6 -2.98 4.87 -7.43
C THR A 6 -2.60 5.82 -8.57
N THR A 7 -1.39 6.34 -8.52
CA THR A 7 -0.81 7.15 -9.60
C THR A 7 0.58 6.65 -9.94
N GLY A 8 0.97 6.80 -11.20
CA GLY A 8 2.32 6.46 -11.64
C GLY A 8 2.68 4.99 -11.51
N GLU A 9 1.71 4.10 -11.63
CA GLU A 9 2.00 2.67 -11.54
C GLU A 9 2.89 2.23 -12.69
N GLN A 10 3.95 1.51 -12.34
CA GLN A 10 4.83 0.84 -13.30
C GLN A 10 4.78 -0.66 -13.02
N VAL A 11 4.70 -1.44 -14.08
CA VAL A 11 4.66 -2.90 -13.98
C VAL A 11 5.81 -3.47 -14.80
N LEU A 12 6.71 -4.20 -14.14
CA LEU A 12 7.75 -4.98 -14.78
C LEU A 12 7.28 -6.44 -14.83
N GLU A 13 7.34 -7.04 -16.01
CA GLU A 13 6.95 -8.43 -16.21
C GLU A 13 8.18 -9.26 -16.57
N ALA A 14 8.34 -10.41 -15.94
CA ALA A 14 9.43 -11.34 -16.20
C ALA A 14 8.88 -12.76 -16.29
N ALA A 15 9.46 -13.56 -17.18
CA ALA A 15 9.16 -14.98 -17.27
C ALA A 15 9.97 -15.74 -16.22
N VAL A 16 9.32 -16.66 -15.52
CA VAL A 16 9.94 -17.50 -14.50
C VAL A 16 9.63 -18.96 -14.80
N SER A 17 10.67 -19.76 -14.98
CA SER A 17 10.50 -21.19 -15.17
C SER A 17 10.32 -21.90 -13.82
N GLY A 18 9.36 -22.80 -13.76
CA GLY A 18 9.10 -23.57 -12.56
C GLY A 18 8.71 -25.01 -12.89
N PRO A 19 8.58 -25.87 -11.88
CA PRO A 19 8.21 -27.28 -12.09
C PRO A 19 6.83 -27.45 -12.72
N ASP A 20 5.96 -26.46 -12.57
CA ASP A 20 4.58 -26.49 -13.07
C ASP A 20 4.42 -25.77 -14.43
N GLY A 21 5.51 -25.43 -15.09
CA GLY A 21 5.49 -24.76 -16.39
C GLY A 21 5.89 -23.30 -16.35
N ALA A 22 5.38 -22.52 -17.29
CA ALA A 22 5.72 -21.10 -17.42
C ALA A 22 4.93 -20.24 -16.47
N ASN A 23 5.63 -19.53 -15.61
CA ASN A 23 5.06 -18.52 -14.72
C ASN A 23 5.48 -17.12 -15.14
N ARG A 24 4.75 -16.13 -14.68
CA ARG A 24 5.04 -14.72 -14.85
C ARG A 24 5.18 -14.06 -13.49
N LEU A 25 6.20 -13.22 -13.38
CA LEU A 25 6.40 -12.39 -12.23
C LEU A 25 6.09 -10.95 -12.62
N PHE A 26 5.18 -10.33 -11.89
CA PHE A 26 4.86 -8.90 -12.07
C PHE A 26 5.39 -8.14 -10.87
N ILE A 27 6.17 -7.11 -11.12
CA ILE A 27 6.65 -6.20 -10.08
C ILE A 27 5.96 -4.87 -10.32
N CYS A 28 5.07 -4.49 -9.39
CA CYS A 28 4.22 -3.31 -9.50
C CYS A 28 4.70 -2.27 -8.49
N THR A 29 5.01 -1.07 -8.96
CA THR A 29 5.38 0.05 -8.10
C THR A 29 4.55 1.26 -8.44
N GLY A 30 4.26 2.08 -7.46
CA GLY A 30 3.48 3.30 -7.65
C GLY A 30 3.21 4.01 -6.36
N ILE A 31 2.27 4.94 -6.43
CA ILE A 31 1.87 5.77 -5.30
C ILE A 31 0.38 5.57 -5.05
N ALA A 32 0.04 5.26 -3.80
CA ALA A 32 -1.34 5.23 -3.34
C ALA A 32 -1.66 6.59 -2.72
N ASN A 33 -2.71 7.24 -3.23
CA ASN A 33 -3.12 8.55 -2.76
C ASN A 33 -4.07 8.39 -1.58
N VAL A 34 -3.54 8.55 -0.39
CA VAL A 34 -4.30 8.45 0.86
C VAL A 34 -4.54 9.85 1.41
N LYS A 35 -5.53 9.98 2.30
CA LYS A 35 -5.74 11.20 3.08
C LYS A 35 -5.97 10.79 4.51
N MET A 36 -4.93 10.91 5.31
CA MET A 36 -4.97 10.53 6.71
C MET A 36 -4.43 11.69 7.53
N SER A 37 -5.19 12.10 8.52
CA SER A 37 -4.86 13.25 9.36
C SER A 37 -4.97 12.90 10.83
N LEU A 38 -4.01 13.37 11.60
CA LEU A 38 -4.05 13.36 13.06
C LEU A 38 -4.07 14.81 13.53
N GLY A 39 -5.12 15.20 14.23
CA GLY A 39 -5.25 16.54 14.82
C GLY A 39 -4.39 16.70 16.08
N ARG A 40 -4.13 17.95 16.47
CA ARG A 40 -3.31 18.26 17.63
C ARG A 40 -3.84 17.71 18.96
N ASN A 41 -5.16 17.53 19.06
CA ASN A 41 -5.79 17.02 20.26
C ASN A 41 -6.02 15.51 20.24
N GLN A 42 -5.56 14.85 19.20
CA GLN A 42 -5.64 13.39 19.05
C GLN A 42 -4.28 12.80 19.40
N GLU A 43 -4.26 11.72 20.15
CA GLU A 43 -3.01 11.05 20.50
C GLU A 43 -2.61 10.03 19.46
N GLN A 44 -3.58 9.36 18.85
CA GLN A 44 -3.32 8.26 17.93
C GLN A 44 -4.52 8.02 17.02
N ILE A 45 -4.22 7.62 15.78
CA ILE A 45 -5.21 7.17 14.82
C ILE A 45 -4.61 6.03 13.98
N THR A 46 -5.41 5.03 13.68
CA THR A 46 -5.04 3.94 12.78
C THR A 46 -6.09 3.84 11.69
N GLU A 47 -5.65 3.77 10.44
CA GLU A 47 -6.54 3.56 9.30
C GLU A 47 -5.98 2.49 8.37
N THR A 48 -6.89 1.77 7.72
CA THR A 48 -6.56 0.78 6.71
C THR A 48 -7.02 1.28 5.35
N TRP A 49 -6.11 1.28 4.39
CA TRP A 49 -6.37 1.71 3.03
C TRP A 49 -6.25 0.52 2.08
N THR A 50 -7.13 0.47 1.08
CA THR A 50 -7.09 -0.56 0.04
C THR A 50 -6.93 0.06 -1.33
N PHE A 51 -6.18 -0.62 -2.20
CA PHE A 51 -6.03 -0.24 -3.59
C PHE A 51 -5.68 -1.47 -4.44
N PHE A 52 -5.86 -1.36 -5.75
CA PHE A 52 -5.62 -2.46 -6.67
C PHE A 52 -4.36 -2.22 -7.48
N VAL A 53 -3.64 -3.29 -7.76
CA VAL A 53 -2.37 -3.22 -8.49
C VAL A 53 -2.28 -4.33 -9.53
N GLY A 54 -1.45 -4.09 -10.54
CA GLY A 54 -1.11 -5.07 -11.56
C GLY A 54 -2.22 -5.33 -12.57
N PRO A 55 -2.00 -6.29 -13.47
CA PRO A 55 -2.96 -6.65 -14.50
C PRO A 55 -4.11 -7.48 -13.93
N PRO A 56 -5.25 -7.55 -14.63
CA PRO A 56 -6.30 -8.50 -14.29
C PRO A 56 -5.80 -9.94 -14.42
N LEU A 57 -6.16 -10.76 -13.46
CA LEU A 57 -5.82 -12.19 -13.43
C LEU A 57 -7.05 -12.98 -13.02
N THR A 58 -7.23 -14.15 -13.62
CA THR A 58 -8.26 -15.08 -13.16
C THR A 58 -7.80 -15.76 -11.87
N HIS A 59 -8.74 -16.36 -11.15
CA HIS A 59 -8.41 -17.08 -9.92
C HIS A 59 -7.37 -18.18 -10.16
N THR A 60 -7.45 -18.87 -11.28
CA THR A 60 -6.50 -19.95 -11.62
C THR A 60 -5.13 -19.43 -12.04
N GLN A 61 -5.05 -18.22 -12.54
CA GLN A 61 -3.78 -17.60 -12.92
C GLN A 61 -3.00 -17.08 -11.73
N PHE A 62 -3.70 -16.59 -10.70
CA PHE A 62 -3.05 -16.02 -9.52
C PHE A 62 -2.46 -17.11 -8.62
N HIS A 63 -1.19 -16.97 -8.24
CA HIS A 63 -0.55 -17.85 -7.28
C HIS A 63 -0.29 -17.16 -5.95
N ARG A 64 0.42 -16.03 -5.97
CA ARG A 64 0.86 -15.37 -4.75
C ARG A 64 1.19 -13.90 -5.00
N ALA A 65 1.03 -13.09 -3.96
CA ALA A 65 1.48 -11.71 -3.97
C ALA A 65 2.09 -11.34 -2.63
N ILE A 66 3.11 -10.48 -2.69
CA ILE A 66 3.76 -9.92 -1.50
C ILE A 66 3.94 -8.42 -1.75
N GLY A 67 3.59 -7.62 -0.75
CA GLY A 67 3.67 -6.18 -0.87
C GLY A 67 4.40 -5.51 0.29
N THR A 68 4.98 -4.36 -0.02
CA THR A 68 5.53 -3.44 0.97
C THR A 68 5.04 -2.03 0.64
N ALA A 69 5.01 -1.18 1.65
CA ALA A 69 4.65 0.22 1.47
C ALA A 69 5.42 1.11 2.44
N SER A 70 5.64 2.34 2.04
CA SER A 70 6.27 3.34 2.87
C SER A 70 5.59 4.69 2.67
N VAL A 71 5.67 5.56 3.65
CA VAL A 71 5.15 6.92 3.53
C VAL A 71 6.04 7.71 2.59
N SER A 72 5.47 8.22 1.49
CA SER A 72 6.23 9.01 0.51
C SER A 72 6.02 10.50 0.63
N LEU A 73 4.90 10.93 1.22
CA LEU A 73 4.63 12.34 1.46
C LEU A 73 3.84 12.49 2.76
N GLN A 74 4.40 13.28 3.67
CA GLN A 74 3.75 13.67 4.91
C GLN A 74 4.03 15.13 5.19
N THR A 75 3.08 15.78 5.86
CA THR A 75 3.23 17.15 6.34
C THR A 75 2.96 17.20 7.83
N MET A 76 3.64 18.09 8.53
CA MET A 76 3.48 18.25 9.96
C MET A 76 3.35 19.73 10.29
N ASP A 77 2.51 20.02 11.28
CA ASP A 77 2.34 21.35 11.82
C ASP A 77 2.76 21.34 13.31
N ILE A 78 3.92 21.88 13.59
CA ILE A 78 4.51 21.86 14.91
C ILE A 78 4.35 23.24 15.55
N LEU A 79 3.70 23.27 16.72
CA LEU A 79 3.57 24.48 17.53
C LEU A 79 4.42 24.34 18.81
N GLY A 80 5.37 25.27 18.98
CA GLY A 80 6.20 25.32 20.18
C GLY A 80 7.32 24.30 20.18
N ALA A 81 7.62 23.73 21.36
CA ALA A 81 8.69 22.75 21.49
C ALA A 81 8.40 21.47 20.70
N PRO A 82 9.43 20.84 20.13
CA PRO A 82 9.22 19.61 19.38
C PRO A 82 8.58 18.54 20.26
N ALA A 83 7.49 17.96 19.75
CA ALA A 83 6.83 16.83 20.38
C ALA A 83 7.18 15.54 19.61
N GLY A 84 7.17 14.42 20.30
CA GLY A 84 7.37 13.12 19.65
C GLY A 84 6.22 12.80 18.72
N PHE A 85 6.52 12.19 17.58
CA PHE A 85 5.51 11.69 16.66
C PHE A 85 5.95 10.36 16.07
N THR A 86 4.97 9.56 15.64
CA THR A 86 5.20 8.31 14.94
C THR A 86 4.32 8.27 13.69
N VAL A 87 4.93 7.91 12.57
CA VAL A 87 4.25 7.54 11.34
C VAL A 87 4.73 6.15 10.98
N GLN A 88 3.83 5.19 10.97
CA GLN A 88 4.20 3.79 10.81
C GLN A 88 3.26 3.07 9.87
N VAL A 89 3.84 2.33 8.91
CA VAL A 89 3.11 1.31 8.18
C VAL A 89 3.14 0.04 9.04
N VAL A 90 1.99 -0.31 9.59
CA VAL A 90 1.87 -1.43 10.55
C VAL A 90 1.88 -2.77 9.83
N SER A 91 1.14 -2.85 8.73
CA SER A 91 1.04 -4.08 7.95
C SER A 91 0.72 -3.79 6.50
N VAL A 92 1.15 -4.70 5.63
CA VAL A 92 0.80 -4.69 4.20
C VAL A 92 0.40 -6.12 3.84
N GLU A 93 -0.81 -6.26 3.31
CA GLU A 93 -1.31 -7.53 2.79
C GLU A 93 -1.66 -7.37 1.32
N ALA A 94 -1.34 -8.37 0.52
CA ALA A 94 -1.68 -8.40 -0.89
C ALA A 94 -2.31 -9.75 -1.22
N ASP A 95 -3.51 -9.72 -1.80
CA ASP A 95 -4.23 -10.92 -2.17
C ASP A 95 -5.12 -10.65 -3.39
N TRP A 96 -5.54 -11.73 -4.04
CA TRP A 96 -6.42 -11.64 -5.19
C TRP A 96 -7.85 -11.32 -4.75
N ASP A 97 -8.49 -10.39 -5.47
CA ASP A 97 -9.86 -9.98 -5.21
C ASP A 97 -10.80 -10.51 -6.31
N ASP A 98 -11.84 -11.19 -5.92
CA ASP A 98 -12.76 -11.86 -6.84
C ASP A 98 -13.68 -10.89 -7.61
N GLU A 99 -13.99 -9.74 -7.06
CA GLU A 99 -14.85 -8.76 -7.73
C GLU A 99 -14.10 -8.01 -8.84
N SER A 100 -12.89 -7.56 -8.56
CA SER A 100 -12.09 -6.81 -9.52
C SER A 100 -11.23 -7.70 -10.40
N GLU A 101 -11.02 -8.95 -10.03
CA GLU A 101 -10.07 -9.88 -10.66
C GLU A 101 -8.65 -9.32 -10.70
N ARG A 102 -8.31 -8.50 -9.71
CA ARG A 102 -6.98 -7.89 -9.54
C ARG A 102 -6.45 -8.16 -8.14
N VAL A 103 -5.18 -7.94 -7.97
CA VAL A 103 -4.58 -8.00 -6.63
C VAL A 103 -4.97 -6.75 -5.85
N GLU A 104 -5.60 -6.97 -4.71
CA GLU A 104 -5.93 -5.92 -3.75
C GLU A 104 -4.83 -5.84 -2.70
N VAL A 105 -4.34 -4.63 -2.46
CA VAL A 105 -3.38 -4.35 -1.41
C VAL A 105 -4.08 -3.64 -0.27
N ARG A 106 -3.82 -4.10 0.94
CA ARG A 106 -4.37 -3.54 2.16
C ARG A 106 -3.23 -3.06 3.04
N VAL A 107 -3.20 -1.76 3.32
CA VAL A 107 -2.13 -1.13 4.11
C VAL A 107 -2.74 -0.51 5.35
N GLU A 108 -2.23 -0.89 6.51
CA GLU A 108 -2.61 -0.30 7.79
C GLU A 108 -1.54 0.70 8.22
N VAL A 109 -1.98 1.92 8.51
CA VAL A 109 -1.09 3.04 8.87
C VAL A 109 -1.48 3.58 10.23
N LEU A 110 -0.48 3.77 11.07
CA LEU A 110 -0.60 4.36 12.41
C LEU A 110 0.04 5.74 12.44
N LEU A 111 -0.71 6.71 12.91
CA LEU A 111 -0.19 8.04 13.26
C LEU A 111 -0.33 8.23 14.76
N SER A 112 0.73 8.66 15.41
CA SER A 112 0.73 8.97 16.84
C SER A 112 1.53 10.24 17.08
N SER A 113 1.02 11.12 17.92
CA SER A 113 1.67 12.39 18.20
C SER A 113 1.25 12.96 19.53
N SER A 114 2.10 13.81 20.08
CA SER A 114 1.82 14.66 21.21
C SER A 114 1.89 16.12 20.74
N LEU A 115 0.72 16.78 20.63
CA LEU A 115 0.59 18.20 20.28
C LEU A 115 1.06 18.59 18.86
N THR A 116 1.22 17.61 17.95
CA THR A 116 1.59 17.87 16.57
C THR A 116 0.48 17.36 15.63
N ALA A 117 0.06 18.21 14.68
CA ALA A 117 -0.84 17.77 13.62
C ALA A 117 -0.02 17.11 12.50
N ILE A 118 -0.44 15.94 12.07
CA ILE A 118 0.25 15.16 11.05
C ILE A 118 -0.75 14.81 9.95
N ASN A 119 -0.33 14.97 8.69
CA ASN A 119 -1.07 14.52 7.53
C ASN A 119 -0.19 13.58 6.72
N VAL A 120 -0.76 12.44 6.30
CA VAL A 120 -0.14 11.54 5.35
C VAL A 120 -0.95 11.61 4.06
N ASP A 121 -0.31 11.97 2.97
CA ASP A 121 -0.97 12.21 1.68
C ASP A 121 -0.68 11.12 0.66
N GLN A 122 0.46 10.47 0.75
CA GLN A 122 0.88 9.46 -0.21
C GLN A 122 1.68 8.34 0.45
N LEU A 123 1.41 7.13 -0.03
CA LEU A 123 2.19 5.95 0.27
C LEU A 123 2.84 5.44 -1.02
N ARG A 124 4.10 5.08 -0.96
CA ARG A 124 4.76 4.39 -2.06
C ARG A 124 4.66 2.89 -1.83
N TYR A 125 4.19 2.17 -2.83
CA TYR A 125 4.05 0.71 -2.71
C TYR A 125 4.98 -0.02 -3.69
N TRP A 126 5.30 -1.24 -3.30
CA TRP A 126 5.99 -2.23 -4.13
C TRP A 126 5.29 -3.56 -3.91
N VAL A 127 4.76 -4.15 -4.97
CA VAL A 127 4.03 -5.41 -4.90
C VAL A 127 4.58 -6.37 -5.96
N THR A 128 4.91 -7.57 -5.53
CA THR A 128 5.37 -8.64 -6.41
C THR A 128 4.26 -9.68 -6.52
N ILE A 129 3.86 -10.01 -7.73
CA ILE A 129 2.80 -10.96 -8.03
C ILE A 129 3.37 -12.12 -8.85
N LEU A 130 3.12 -13.34 -8.38
CA LEU A 130 3.45 -14.55 -9.14
C LEU A 130 2.15 -15.09 -9.74
N ALA A 131 2.16 -15.31 -11.05
CA ALA A 131 1.01 -15.78 -11.79
C ALA A 131 1.42 -16.81 -12.83
N GLN A 132 0.46 -17.63 -13.24
CA GLN A 132 0.60 -18.57 -14.34
C GLN A 132 -0.28 -18.09 -15.50
N ILE A 133 0.35 -17.83 -16.62
CA ILE A 133 -0.35 -17.31 -17.80
C ILE A 133 -0.13 -18.24 -18.99
#